data_e282d58c01b3325e5cb6ca69b9c38866
#
_entry.id   e282d58c01b3325e5cb6ca69b9c38866
#
_cell.length_a   1.000
_cell.length_b   1.000
_cell.length_c   1.000
_cell.angle_alpha   90.00
_cell.angle_beta   90.00
_cell.angle_gamma   90.00
#
_symmetry.space_group_name_H-M   'P 1'
#
loop_
_entity.id
_entity.type
_entity.pdbx_description
1 polymer ?
#
loop_
_entity_poly.entity_id
_entity_poly.type
_entity_poly.pdbx_seq_one_letter_code
_entity_poly.pdbx_strand_id
1 'polypeptide(L)'
;KPRLEPNLPGVVSGLNPDLIFFTGDAANGPAGVPVFRKLMKDLSVIAPTYAVAGNWDVRHSWGDRLYGGLGITELGGKAQKITIRGVDMWIAGAPFDEPELVNPMLAAIPQGALTLLLFHSPDLVRSLPPGRVDLYFAGHTHGGQVALPFYGALITFSKFGKEYESGLSRYGDTLIYVNRGIGMEGGPVPRVRFCSRPEVTAIDVAPV
;
A
#
# COMPACT_ATOMS: atom_id res chain seq x y z
N LYS A 1 -5.16 14.49 20.83
CA LYS A 1 -5.93 13.58 19.99
C LYS A 1 -5.49 12.15 20.30
N PRO A 2 -6.39 11.16 20.37
CA PRO A 2 -6.00 9.77 20.54
C PRO A 2 -5.08 9.39 19.37
N ARG A 3 -3.96 8.75 19.66
CA ARG A 3 -3.08 8.17 18.64
C ARG A 3 -3.78 6.91 18.11
N LEU A 4 -3.86 6.74 16.81
CA LEU A 4 -4.48 5.57 16.18
C LEU A 4 -3.60 4.32 16.31
N GLU A 5 -2.28 4.50 16.32
CA GLU A 5 -1.32 3.41 16.27
C GLU A 5 -1.48 2.36 17.40
N PRO A 6 -1.76 2.75 18.67
CA PRO A 6 -1.89 1.76 19.75
C PRO A 6 -3.11 0.84 19.61
N ASN A 7 -4.17 1.30 18.93
CA ASN A 7 -5.41 0.55 18.77
C ASN A 7 -5.44 -0.26 17.46
N LEU A 8 -4.53 0.02 16.52
CA LEU A 8 -4.52 -0.55 15.19
C LEU A 8 -4.39 -2.09 15.17
N PRO A 9 -3.50 -2.72 15.97
CA PRO A 9 -3.42 -4.18 15.99
C PRO A 9 -4.73 -4.84 16.41
N GLY A 10 -5.46 -4.26 17.37
CA GLY A 10 -6.78 -4.76 17.79
C GLY A 10 -7.84 -4.65 16.69
N VAL A 11 -7.84 -3.54 15.95
CA VAL A 11 -8.73 -3.35 14.80
C VAL A 11 -8.42 -4.39 13.72
N VAL A 12 -7.14 -4.54 13.34
CA VAL A 12 -6.72 -5.49 12.31
C VAL A 12 -7.01 -6.93 12.73
N SER A 13 -6.72 -7.30 13.98
CA SER A 13 -7.03 -8.64 14.51
C SER A 13 -8.52 -8.94 14.45
N GLY A 14 -9.38 -7.95 14.75
CA GLY A 14 -10.84 -8.08 14.68
C GLY A 14 -11.38 -8.32 13.26
N LEU A 15 -10.60 -7.96 12.23
CA LEU A 15 -10.93 -8.23 10.82
C LEU A 15 -10.56 -9.66 10.39
N ASN A 16 -9.76 -10.38 11.19
CA ASN A 16 -9.28 -11.74 10.91
C ASN A 16 -8.71 -11.91 9.50
N PRO A 17 -7.72 -11.09 9.08
CA PRO A 17 -7.20 -11.09 7.72
C PRO A 17 -6.36 -12.34 7.43
N ASP A 18 -6.41 -12.83 6.19
CA ASP A 18 -5.50 -13.86 5.69
C ASP A 18 -4.12 -13.28 5.32
N LEU A 19 -4.08 -12.00 4.92
CA LEU A 19 -2.88 -11.26 4.51
C LEU A 19 -2.98 -9.80 4.97
N ILE A 20 -1.82 -9.20 5.23
CA ILE A 20 -1.69 -7.76 5.51
C ILE A 20 -0.76 -7.14 4.48
N PHE A 21 -1.20 -6.02 3.88
CA PHE A 21 -0.40 -5.26 2.94
C PHE A 21 -0.09 -3.86 3.47
N PHE A 22 1.17 -3.46 3.35
CA PHE A 22 1.65 -2.14 3.66
C PHE A 22 2.27 -1.52 2.40
N THR A 23 1.71 -0.42 1.93
CA THR A 23 2.06 0.19 0.63
C THR A 23 3.06 1.34 0.73
N GLY A 24 3.83 1.42 1.81
CA GLY A 24 4.94 2.36 1.95
C GLY A 24 4.63 3.60 2.78
N ASP A 25 5.64 4.47 2.89
CA ASP A 25 5.68 5.68 3.71
C ASP A 25 5.51 5.41 5.20
N ALA A 26 6.46 4.66 5.74
CA ALA A 26 6.49 4.17 7.12
C ALA A 26 6.52 5.29 8.17
N ALA A 27 7.31 6.32 7.92
CA ALA A 27 7.49 7.42 8.85
C ALA A 27 7.97 8.69 8.17
N ASN A 28 7.64 9.86 8.72
CA ASN A 28 8.07 11.16 8.20
C ASN A 28 9.46 11.58 8.70
N GLY A 29 10.13 10.75 9.49
CA GLY A 29 11.45 11.04 10.03
C GLY A 29 11.92 9.97 11.01
N PRO A 30 13.21 10.01 11.43
CA PRO A 30 13.85 8.95 12.22
C PRO A 30 13.13 8.62 13.52
N ALA A 31 12.53 9.60 14.19
CA ALA A 31 11.80 9.40 15.44
C ALA A 31 10.52 8.55 15.28
N GLY A 32 9.96 8.45 14.07
CA GLY A 32 8.80 7.62 13.76
C GLY A 32 9.15 6.14 13.55
N VAL A 33 10.39 5.83 13.18
CA VAL A 33 10.83 4.46 12.84
C VAL A 33 10.61 3.47 13.99
N PRO A 34 11.00 3.75 15.26
CA PRO A 34 10.74 2.81 16.35
C PRO A 34 9.25 2.54 16.58
N VAL A 35 8.39 3.57 16.43
CA VAL A 35 6.94 3.45 16.59
C VAL A 35 6.37 2.57 15.47
N PHE A 36 6.77 2.85 14.23
CA PHE A 36 6.40 2.05 13.06
C PHE A 36 6.82 0.59 13.22
N ARG A 37 8.08 0.34 13.58
CA ARG A 37 8.61 -1.03 13.76
C ARG A 37 7.83 -1.81 14.83
N LYS A 38 7.51 -1.15 15.96
CA LYS A 38 6.68 -1.77 17.00
C LYS A 38 5.31 -2.16 16.43
N LEU A 39 4.65 -1.24 15.75
CA LEU A 39 3.35 -1.48 15.13
C LEU A 39 3.41 -2.65 14.12
N MET A 40 4.40 -2.65 13.23
CA MET A 40 4.54 -3.68 12.21
C MET A 40 4.87 -5.05 12.81
N LYS A 41 5.62 -5.10 13.92
CA LYS A 41 5.84 -6.31 14.68
C LYS A 41 4.53 -6.85 15.26
N ASP A 42 3.71 -5.97 15.82
CA ASP A 42 2.41 -6.36 16.39
C ASP A 42 1.46 -6.84 15.28
N LEU A 43 1.53 -6.28 14.08
CA LEU A 43 0.73 -6.71 12.92
C LEU A 43 1.22 -8.03 12.30
N SER A 44 2.53 -8.24 12.22
CA SER A 44 3.11 -9.43 11.57
C SER A 44 2.82 -10.75 12.31
N VAL A 45 2.41 -10.68 13.57
CA VAL A 45 1.95 -11.87 14.32
C VAL A 45 0.47 -12.20 14.08
N ILE A 46 -0.29 -11.28 13.46
CA ILE A 46 -1.71 -11.50 13.16
C ILE A 46 -1.85 -12.29 11.87
N ALA A 47 -1.13 -11.89 10.81
CA ALA A 47 -1.15 -12.56 9.51
C ALA A 47 0.15 -12.30 8.72
N PRO A 48 0.48 -13.13 7.71
CA PRO A 48 1.58 -12.86 6.81
C PRO A 48 1.48 -11.45 6.23
N THR A 49 2.55 -10.69 6.39
CA THR A 49 2.57 -9.26 6.04
C THR A 49 3.58 -9.01 4.92
N TYR A 50 3.13 -8.32 3.88
CA TYR A 50 3.93 -7.90 2.72
C TYR A 50 3.99 -6.38 2.66
N ALA A 51 5.15 -5.85 2.29
CA ALA A 51 5.38 -4.42 2.24
C ALA A 51 6.18 -4.00 1.00
N VAL A 52 6.00 -2.75 0.59
CA VAL A 52 6.86 -2.07 -0.38
C VAL A 52 7.32 -0.73 0.20
N ALA A 53 8.45 -0.23 -0.26
CA ALA A 53 8.95 1.08 0.14
C ALA A 53 8.20 2.20 -0.59
N GLY A 54 7.81 3.24 0.15
CA GLY A 54 7.26 4.48 -0.37
C GLY A 54 8.35 5.52 -0.65
N ASN A 55 7.96 6.71 -1.14
CA ASN A 55 8.91 7.76 -1.48
C ASN A 55 9.63 8.36 -0.25
N TRP A 56 9.01 8.38 0.91
CA TRP A 56 9.68 8.80 2.16
C TRP A 56 10.67 7.77 2.64
N ASP A 57 10.35 6.47 2.49
CA ASP A 57 11.22 5.38 2.90
C ASP A 57 12.52 5.37 2.09
N VAL A 58 12.40 5.52 0.78
CA VAL A 58 13.51 5.65 -0.17
C VAL A 58 14.33 6.91 0.10
N ARG A 59 13.66 8.06 0.20
CA ARG A 59 14.32 9.36 0.43
C ARG A 59 15.21 9.36 1.67
N HIS A 60 14.82 8.65 2.72
CA HIS A 60 15.58 8.57 3.95
C HIS A 60 16.55 7.38 3.99
N SER A 61 16.57 6.54 2.95
CA SER A 61 17.43 5.35 2.84
C SER A 61 17.33 4.45 4.06
N TRP A 62 16.12 4.23 4.56
CA TRP A 62 15.96 3.41 5.76
C TRP A 62 16.17 1.93 5.50
N GLY A 63 15.86 1.42 4.28
CA GLY A 63 16.11 0.04 3.86
C GLY A 63 15.72 -0.98 4.93
N ASP A 64 16.59 -1.94 5.20
CA ASP A 64 16.39 -3.01 6.20
C ASP A 64 16.03 -2.50 7.61
N ARG A 65 16.28 -1.22 7.90
CA ARG A 65 15.93 -0.64 9.20
C ARG A 65 14.41 -0.59 9.44
N LEU A 66 13.58 -0.65 8.39
CA LEU A 66 12.12 -0.64 8.53
C LEU A 66 11.58 -2.03 8.87
N TYR A 67 11.92 -3.04 8.10
CA TYR A 67 11.26 -4.35 8.14
C TYR A 67 12.15 -5.46 8.70
N GLY A 68 13.47 -5.28 8.70
CA GLY A 68 14.43 -6.31 9.11
C GLY A 68 14.13 -6.89 10.49
N GLY A 69 14.02 -8.22 10.59
CA GLY A 69 13.76 -8.95 11.84
C GLY A 69 12.31 -8.89 12.36
N LEU A 70 11.35 -8.37 11.57
CA LEU A 70 9.95 -8.25 11.97
C LEU A 70 9.05 -9.39 11.43
N GLY A 71 9.59 -10.32 10.63
CA GLY A 71 8.78 -11.36 9.99
C GLY A 71 7.91 -10.83 8.83
N ILE A 72 8.28 -9.69 8.26
CA ILE A 72 7.60 -9.04 7.14
C ILE A 72 8.36 -9.33 5.85
N THR A 73 7.65 -9.63 4.78
CA THR A 73 8.23 -9.77 3.45
C THR A 73 8.22 -8.44 2.72
N GLU A 74 9.39 -7.82 2.58
CA GLU A 74 9.55 -6.64 1.71
C GLU A 74 9.70 -7.09 0.26
N LEU A 75 8.86 -6.54 -0.61
CA LEU A 75 8.85 -6.82 -2.04
C LEU A 75 9.74 -5.80 -2.77
N GLY A 76 10.99 -6.16 -2.96
CA GLY A 76 11.98 -5.33 -3.65
C GLY A 76 12.12 -5.76 -5.12
N GLY A 77 11.11 -5.55 -5.97
CA GLY A 77 11.11 -6.00 -7.37
C GLY A 77 10.92 -7.50 -7.55
N LYS A 78 10.25 -8.16 -6.60
CA LYS A 78 10.04 -9.62 -6.60
C LYS A 78 8.56 -9.97 -6.60
N ALA A 79 8.25 -11.12 -7.19
CA ALA A 79 6.95 -11.75 -7.11
C ALA A 79 7.07 -13.09 -6.36
N GLN A 80 6.10 -13.37 -5.51
CA GLN A 80 6.02 -14.61 -4.74
C GLN A 80 4.67 -15.28 -4.96
N LYS A 81 4.70 -16.57 -5.29
CA LYS A 81 3.50 -17.42 -5.30
C LYS A 81 3.15 -17.80 -3.88
N ILE A 82 1.88 -17.66 -3.52
CA ILE A 82 1.32 -18.12 -2.25
C ILE A 82 0.01 -18.86 -2.50
N THR A 83 -0.41 -19.65 -1.52
CA THR A 83 -1.72 -20.32 -1.53
C THR A 83 -2.48 -19.95 -0.27
N ILE A 84 -3.65 -19.34 -0.43
CA ILE A 84 -4.54 -18.97 0.67
C ILE A 84 -5.88 -19.69 0.49
N ARG A 85 -6.29 -20.46 1.51
CA ARG A 85 -7.55 -21.24 1.49
C ARG A 85 -7.71 -22.10 0.23
N GLY A 86 -6.60 -22.63 -0.29
CA GLY A 86 -6.60 -23.45 -1.51
C GLY A 86 -6.58 -22.66 -2.83
N VAL A 87 -6.53 -21.34 -2.78
CA VAL A 87 -6.41 -20.48 -3.97
C VAL A 87 -4.96 -20.05 -4.15
N ASP A 88 -4.37 -20.37 -5.30
CA ASP A 88 -3.04 -19.93 -5.70
C ASP A 88 -3.10 -18.50 -6.22
N MET A 89 -2.20 -17.64 -5.72
CA MET A 89 -2.06 -16.27 -6.19
C MET A 89 -0.60 -15.80 -6.16
N TRP A 90 -0.31 -14.77 -6.91
CA TRP A 90 0.98 -14.11 -6.90
C TRP A 90 0.87 -12.75 -6.21
N ILE A 91 1.80 -12.49 -5.29
CA ILE A 91 1.99 -11.16 -4.70
C ILE A 91 3.27 -10.61 -5.30
N ALA A 92 3.16 -9.46 -5.94
CA ALA A 92 4.24 -8.78 -6.64
C ALA A 92 4.40 -7.37 -6.10
N GLY A 93 5.60 -6.81 -6.08
CA GLY A 93 5.80 -5.44 -5.64
C GLY A 93 7.21 -4.94 -5.86
N ALA A 94 7.33 -3.63 -6.02
CA ALA A 94 8.60 -2.94 -6.21
C ALA A 94 8.66 -1.67 -5.34
N PRO A 95 9.87 -1.18 -4.98
CA PRO A 95 10.03 0.09 -4.30
C PRO A 95 9.64 1.25 -5.21
N PHE A 96 9.27 2.38 -4.59
CA PHE A 96 8.76 3.56 -5.32
C PHE A 96 9.73 4.12 -6.37
N ASP A 97 11.02 4.06 -6.14
CA ASP A 97 12.07 4.60 -7.02
C ASP A 97 12.54 3.63 -8.12
N GLU A 98 12.03 2.40 -8.14
CA GLU A 98 12.35 1.37 -9.13
C GLU A 98 11.11 0.86 -9.88
N PRO A 99 10.28 1.74 -10.46
CA PRO A 99 9.05 1.33 -11.17
C PRO A 99 9.33 0.48 -12.41
N GLU A 100 10.54 0.57 -12.98
CA GLU A 100 10.98 -0.24 -14.12
C GLU A 100 11.09 -1.74 -13.81
N LEU A 101 11.22 -2.12 -12.55
CA LEU A 101 11.25 -3.52 -12.14
C LEU A 101 9.87 -4.20 -12.28
N VAL A 102 8.78 -3.44 -12.31
CA VAL A 102 7.41 -3.98 -12.27
C VAL A 102 7.10 -4.81 -13.52
N ASN A 103 7.32 -4.26 -14.70
CA ASN A 103 6.96 -4.98 -15.94
C ASN A 103 7.76 -6.27 -16.17
N PRO A 104 9.10 -6.31 -15.99
CA PRO A 104 9.86 -7.57 -16.04
C PRO A 104 9.40 -8.58 -14.99
N MET A 105 9.12 -8.14 -13.77
CA MET A 105 8.61 -9.00 -12.70
C MET A 105 7.25 -9.61 -13.06
N LEU A 106 6.31 -8.80 -13.54
CA LEU A 106 5.01 -9.30 -14.00
C LEU A 106 5.13 -10.27 -15.19
N ALA A 107 6.08 -10.04 -16.10
CA ALA A 107 6.30 -10.92 -17.24
C ALA A 107 6.73 -12.34 -16.82
N ALA A 108 7.39 -12.48 -15.66
CA ALA A 108 7.80 -13.77 -15.10
C ALA A 108 6.64 -14.56 -14.43
N ILE A 109 5.52 -13.93 -14.14
CA ILE A 109 4.33 -14.59 -13.59
C ILE A 109 3.59 -15.32 -14.73
N PRO A 110 3.06 -16.55 -14.53
CA PRO A 110 2.26 -17.23 -15.53
C PRO A 110 1.06 -16.38 -15.98
N GLN A 111 0.75 -16.38 -17.26
CA GLN A 111 -0.42 -15.66 -17.78
C GLN A 111 -1.72 -16.26 -17.22
N GLY A 112 -2.65 -15.40 -16.82
CA GLY A 112 -3.93 -15.81 -16.22
C GLY A 112 -3.83 -16.21 -14.75
N ALA A 113 -2.64 -16.12 -14.13
CA ALA A 113 -2.51 -16.31 -12.69
C ALA A 113 -3.08 -15.10 -11.94
N LEU A 114 -3.86 -15.34 -10.88
CA LEU A 114 -4.35 -14.28 -10.00
C LEU A 114 -3.15 -13.50 -9.43
N THR A 115 -3.06 -12.21 -9.75
CA THR A 115 -1.91 -11.37 -9.45
C THR A 115 -2.31 -10.11 -8.67
N LEU A 116 -1.77 -9.99 -7.47
CA LEU A 116 -1.91 -8.84 -6.59
C LEU A 116 -0.61 -8.01 -6.66
N LEU A 117 -0.71 -6.74 -7.06
CA LEU A 117 0.44 -5.83 -7.15
C LEU A 117 0.43 -4.85 -5.99
N LEU A 118 1.54 -4.73 -5.30
CA LEU A 118 1.80 -3.66 -4.34
C LEU A 118 2.79 -2.67 -4.96
N PHE A 119 2.39 -1.41 -5.05
CA PHE A 119 3.29 -0.32 -5.40
C PHE A 119 2.78 0.96 -4.77
N HIS A 120 3.68 1.81 -4.27
CA HIS A 120 3.30 2.94 -3.43
C HIS A 120 2.38 3.95 -4.13
N SER A 121 2.72 4.40 -5.35
CA SER A 121 1.96 5.40 -6.12
C SER A 121 0.91 4.77 -7.02
N PRO A 122 -0.29 5.33 -7.16
CA PRO A 122 -1.28 4.86 -8.14
C PRO A 122 -0.86 5.12 -9.59
N ASP A 123 0.13 5.97 -9.82
CA ASP A 123 0.51 6.48 -11.15
C ASP A 123 1.04 5.42 -12.11
N LEU A 124 1.40 4.24 -11.57
CA LEU A 124 1.90 3.13 -12.38
C LEU A 124 0.79 2.41 -13.16
N VAL A 125 -0.47 2.54 -12.75
CA VAL A 125 -1.59 1.75 -13.30
C VAL A 125 -1.70 1.81 -14.82
N ARG A 126 -1.44 2.97 -15.43
CA ARG A 126 -1.53 3.16 -16.88
C ARG A 126 -0.33 2.61 -17.68
N SER A 127 0.74 2.23 -17.02
CA SER A 127 1.92 1.60 -17.63
C SER A 127 1.97 0.08 -17.43
N LEU A 128 0.98 -0.49 -16.73
CA LEU A 128 0.88 -1.93 -16.53
C LEU A 128 0.50 -2.63 -17.83
N PRO A 129 1.10 -3.79 -18.15
CA PRO A 129 0.68 -4.60 -19.27
C PRO A 129 -0.76 -5.11 -19.06
N PRO A 130 -1.63 -5.05 -20.09
CA PRO A 130 -3.01 -5.52 -19.99
C PRO A 130 -3.12 -6.97 -19.51
N GLY A 131 -4.10 -7.26 -18.64
CA GLY A 131 -4.38 -8.61 -18.16
C GLY A 131 -3.28 -9.25 -17.32
N ARG A 132 -2.36 -8.45 -16.76
CA ARG A 132 -1.25 -8.96 -15.92
C ARG A 132 -1.42 -8.71 -14.42
N VAL A 133 -2.35 -7.86 -14.03
CA VAL A 133 -2.64 -7.50 -12.64
C VAL A 133 -4.14 -7.48 -12.46
N ASP A 134 -4.65 -8.28 -11.53
CA ASP A 134 -6.07 -8.31 -11.19
C ASP A 134 -6.42 -7.22 -10.18
N LEU A 135 -5.58 -7.05 -9.15
CA LEU A 135 -5.80 -6.06 -8.12
C LEU A 135 -4.48 -5.36 -7.75
N TYR A 136 -4.48 -4.04 -7.84
CA TYR A 136 -3.37 -3.16 -7.53
C TYR A 136 -3.65 -2.37 -6.25
N PHE A 137 -2.77 -2.50 -5.26
CA PHE A 137 -2.81 -1.77 -4.00
C PHE A 137 -1.84 -0.61 -4.02
N ALA A 138 -2.35 0.60 -3.80
CA ALA A 138 -1.55 1.83 -3.71
C ALA A 138 -1.91 2.67 -2.48
N GLY A 139 -1.06 3.63 -2.18
CA GLY A 139 -1.25 4.67 -1.17
C GLY A 139 -0.91 6.04 -1.74
N HIS A 140 0.08 6.73 -1.14
CA HIS A 140 0.72 7.96 -1.61
C HIS A 140 -0.15 9.22 -1.57
N THR A 141 -1.37 9.15 -2.02
CA THR A 141 -2.25 10.33 -2.20
C THR A 141 -2.80 10.90 -0.90
N HIS A 142 -2.84 10.10 0.16
CA HIS A 142 -3.51 10.41 1.44
C HIS A 142 -4.98 10.84 1.30
N GLY A 143 -5.63 10.57 0.13
CA GLY A 143 -6.91 11.18 -0.23
C GLY A 143 -6.85 12.70 -0.25
N GLY A 144 -5.68 13.25 -0.66
CA GLY A 144 -5.37 14.67 -0.65
C GLY A 144 -5.10 15.26 0.73
N GLN A 145 -5.19 14.45 1.81
CA GLN A 145 -5.06 14.88 3.22
C GLN A 145 -6.07 15.99 3.62
N VAL A 146 -6.24 16.99 2.76
CA VAL A 146 -7.30 18.01 2.86
C VAL A 146 -8.21 17.89 1.65
N ALA A 147 -9.44 17.45 1.90
CA ALA A 147 -10.48 17.31 0.90
C ALA A 147 -11.68 18.18 1.24
N LEU A 148 -12.39 18.66 0.24
CA LEU A 148 -13.63 19.42 0.44
C LEU A 148 -14.86 18.51 0.23
N PRO A 149 -15.95 18.74 0.97
CA PRO A 149 -17.20 18.04 0.72
C PRO A 149 -17.62 18.20 -0.74
N PHE A 150 -18.06 17.11 -1.37
CA PHE A 150 -18.52 17.03 -2.77
C PHE A 150 -17.45 17.32 -3.84
N TYR A 151 -16.31 17.91 -3.47
CA TYR A 151 -15.23 18.21 -4.39
C TYR A 151 -14.09 17.17 -4.32
N GLY A 152 -13.81 16.60 -3.14
CA GLY A 152 -12.69 15.68 -2.90
C GLY A 152 -11.38 16.40 -2.62
N ALA A 153 -10.27 15.74 -2.89
CA ALA A 153 -8.91 16.23 -2.63
C ALA A 153 -8.60 17.55 -3.34
N LEU A 154 -7.93 18.46 -2.63
CA LEU A 154 -7.38 19.68 -3.24
C LEU A 154 -6.07 19.40 -3.99
N ILE A 155 -5.24 18.52 -3.43
CA ILE A 155 -3.95 18.09 -4.00
C ILE A 155 -3.84 16.58 -3.75
N THR A 156 -3.50 15.81 -4.79
CA THR A 156 -3.42 14.35 -4.68
C THR A 156 -1.99 13.81 -4.79
N PHE A 157 -1.05 14.63 -5.26
CA PHE A 157 0.31 14.20 -5.62
C PHE A 157 0.36 13.10 -6.70
N SER A 158 -0.77 12.76 -7.31
CA SER A 158 -0.86 11.86 -8.46
C SER A 158 -0.81 12.63 -9.77
N LYS A 159 -0.14 12.07 -10.78
CA LYS A 159 -0.12 12.60 -12.16
C LYS A 159 -1.51 12.64 -12.80
N PHE A 160 -2.42 11.79 -12.32
CA PHE A 160 -3.79 11.69 -12.82
C PHE A 160 -4.80 12.48 -11.98
N GLY A 161 -4.30 13.34 -11.09
CA GLY A 161 -5.13 14.21 -10.26
C GLY A 161 -6.09 13.39 -9.41
N LYS A 162 -7.39 13.66 -9.52
CA LYS A 162 -8.43 13.05 -8.69
C LYS A 162 -8.87 11.67 -9.11
N GLU A 163 -8.48 11.20 -10.28
CA GLU A 163 -8.96 9.92 -10.83
C GLU A 163 -8.62 8.74 -9.90
N TYR A 164 -7.46 8.83 -9.25
CA TYR A 164 -7.00 7.83 -8.27
C TYR A 164 -6.70 8.48 -6.92
N GLU A 165 -7.57 9.39 -6.47
CA GLU A 165 -7.32 10.08 -5.19
C GLU A 165 -7.50 9.16 -3.98
N SER A 166 -8.47 8.23 -4.02
CA SER A 166 -8.70 7.20 -3.00
C SER A 166 -9.81 6.23 -3.39
N GLY A 167 -9.82 5.06 -2.76
CA GLY A 167 -10.87 4.05 -2.94
C GLY A 167 -10.62 3.13 -4.13
N LEU A 168 -11.67 2.40 -4.53
CA LEU A 168 -11.63 1.43 -5.61
C LEU A 168 -11.94 2.10 -6.95
N SER A 169 -11.07 1.88 -7.92
CA SER A 169 -11.21 2.30 -9.31
C SER A 169 -10.84 1.15 -10.25
N ARG A 170 -11.05 1.33 -11.56
CA ARG A 170 -10.69 0.34 -12.58
C ARG A 170 -9.95 1.02 -13.72
N TYR A 171 -8.89 0.36 -14.20
CA TYR A 171 -8.22 0.72 -15.44
C TYR A 171 -8.03 -0.54 -16.30
N GLY A 172 -8.71 -0.61 -17.43
CA GLY A 172 -8.78 -1.84 -18.24
C GLY A 172 -9.29 -3.02 -17.41
N ASP A 173 -8.52 -4.09 -17.36
CA ASP A 173 -8.83 -5.30 -16.58
C ASP A 173 -8.38 -5.22 -15.12
N THR A 174 -7.57 -4.21 -14.76
CA THR A 174 -7.01 -4.05 -13.41
C THR A 174 -7.94 -3.27 -12.51
N LEU A 175 -8.27 -3.82 -11.35
CA LEU A 175 -8.84 -3.08 -10.23
C LEU A 175 -7.70 -2.41 -9.46
N ILE A 176 -7.84 -1.13 -9.13
CA ILE A 176 -6.88 -0.41 -8.28
C ILE A 176 -7.58 0.09 -7.02
N TYR A 177 -6.99 -0.20 -5.88
CA TYR A 177 -7.42 0.35 -4.60
C TYR A 177 -6.36 1.29 -4.05
N VAL A 178 -6.73 2.57 -3.89
CA VAL A 178 -5.86 3.60 -3.32
C VAL A 178 -6.27 3.89 -1.89
N ASN A 179 -5.44 3.46 -0.93
CA ASN A 179 -5.69 3.63 0.50
C ASN A 179 -5.23 5.02 0.96
N ARG A 180 -6.04 5.70 1.75
CA ARG A 180 -5.69 7.02 2.32
C ARG A 180 -4.63 6.95 3.42
N GLY A 181 -4.36 5.75 3.95
CA GLY A 181 -3.43 5.54 5.04
C GLY A 181 -3.90 6.12 6.38
N ILE A 182 -3.15 5.82 7.43
CA ILE A 182 -3.42 6.27 8.81
C ILE A 182 -2.58 7.47 9.22
N GLY A 183 -1.47 7.71 8.51
CA GLY A 183 -0.52 8.77 8.78
C GLY A 183 -0.96 10.16 8.34
N MET A 184 -0.11 11.13 8.52
CA MET A 184 -0.25 12.49 7.98
C MET A 184 1.10 12.91 7.45
N GLU A 185 1.14 13.36 6.21
CA GLU A 185 2.32 13.97 5.66
C GLU A 185 2.55 15.37 6.24
N GLY A 186 3.81 15.76 6.37
CA GLY A 186 4.25 17.11 6.67
C GLY A 186 5.00 17.71 5.48
N GLY A 187 5.73 18.80 5.67
CA GLY A 187 6.47 19.47 4.61
C GLY A 187 5.61 20.56 3.96
N PRO A 188 5.32 20.53 2.64
CA PRO A 188 4.59 21.59 1.97
C PRO A 188 3.09 21.61 2.32
N VAL A 189 2.56 20.54 2.89
CA VAL A 189 1.15 20.44 3.30
C VAL A 189 1.02 20.49 4.82
N PRO A 190 -0.07 21.09 5.36
CA PRO A 190 -0.29 21.12 6.80
C PRO A 190 -0.53 19.71 7.34
N ARG A 191 0.03 19.40 8.52
CA ARG A 191 -0.20 18.15 9.26
C ARG A 191 -1.62 18.09 9.83
N VAL A 192 -2.60 18.04 8.96
CA VAL A 192 -4.02 17.96 9.29
C VAL A 192 -4.72 17.09 8.27
N ARG A 193 -5.69 16.30 8.71
CA ARG A 193 -6.65 15.64 7.80
C ARG A 193 -8.00 16.32 7.95
N PHE A 194 -8.56 16.75 6.82
CA PHE A 194 -9.90 17.32 6.73
C PHE A 194 -10.67 16.59 5.62
N CYS A 195 -11.83 16.03 5.96
CA CYS A 195 -12.64 15.16 5.08
C CYS A 195 -11.88 13.98 4.43
N SER A 196 -10.62 13.74 4.80
CA SER A 196 -9.79 12.59 4.41
C SER A 196 -9.42 11.79 5.66
N ARG A 197 -10.38 11.02 6.18
CA ARG A 197 -10.20 10.26 7.43
C ARG A 197 -9.12 9.19 7.26
N PRO A 198 -8.34 8.90 8.33
CA PRO A 198 -7.47 7.73 8.36
C PRO A 198 -8.23 6.46 8.04
N GLU A 199 -7.57 5.53 7.33
CA GLU A 199 -8.21 4.36 6.77
C GLU A 199 -7.38 3.11 6.97
N VAL A 200 -8.05 2.04 7.40
CA VAL A 200 -7.63 0.65 7.26
C VAL A 200 -8.72 -0.03 6.43
N THR A 201 -8.33 -0.72 5.37
CA THR A 201 -9.28 -1.33 4.45
C THR A 201 -9.20 -2.84 4.55
N ALA A 202 -10.34 -3.49 4.68
CA ALA A 202 -10.50 -4.93 4.45
C ALA A 202 -11.07 -5.15 3.05
N ILE A 203 -10.48 -6.06 2.30
CA ILE A 203 -10.92 -6.44 0.96
C ILE A 203 -11.07 -7.95 0.92
N ASP A 204 -12.26 -8.40 0.59
CA ASP A 204 -12.53 -9.80 0.33
C ASP A 204 -12.31 -10.09 -1.16
N VAL A 205 -11.39 -11.01 -1.45
CA VAL A 205 -11.14 -11.47 -2.82
C VAL A 205 -11.86 -12.79 -3.00
N ALA A 206 -12.87 -12.82 -3.86
CA ALA A 206 -13.65 -14.01 -4.15
C ALA A 206 -13.53 -14.38 -5.65
N PRO A 207 -13.57 -15.67 -6.00
CA PRO A 207 -13.69 -16.07 -7.39
C PRO A 207 -15.00 -15.53 -8.00
N VAL A 208 -14.95 -15.11 -9.25
CA VAL A 208 -16.12 -14.70 -10.03
C VAL A 208 -16.74 -15.93 -10.72
#